data_541e0deccc2d26e4e226fc52daed6546
#
_entry.id   541e0deccc2d26e4e226fc52daed6546
#
_cell.length_a   1.000
_cell.length_b   1.000
_cell.length_c   1.000
_cell.angle_alpha   90.00
_cell.angle_beta   90.00
_cell.angle_gamma   90.00
#
_symmetry.space_group_name_H-M   'P 1'
#
loop_
_entity.id
_entity.type
_entity.pdbx_description
1 polymer ?
#
loop_
_entity_poly.entity_id
_entity_poly.type
_entity_poly.pdbx_seq_one_letter_code
_entity_poly.pdbx_strand_id
1 'polypeptide(L)'
;MKKSFILRILLSMTIVTFIIACNKEKEIGCTDPIAVNYDPDATSIPGSDVGHCIYDSSCMTLIQNVDINDYLMDSYTIDTAFIYGDFLKINVSYGGGCEDHIFNLVHEFLFCGTPPVHVPLYLTHNSNNDNCEAILVQELCFDISNLYDLCADTSELFISLNDPENNTFIHF
;
A
#
# COMPACT_ATOMS: atom_id res chain seq x y z
N MET A 1 0.71 30.48 64.65
CA MET A 1 1.77 30.46 63.63
C MET A 1 2.17 29.02 63.17
N LYS A 2 2.21 28.01 64.00
CA LYS A 2 2.61 26.63 63.60
C LYS A 2 1.62 25.93 62.64
N LYS A 3 0.31 26.15 62.77
CA LYS A 3 -0.69 25.50 61.86
C LYS A 3 -0.64 25.99 60.42
N SER A 4 -0.31 27.25 60.20
CA SER A 4 -0.21 27.79 58.82
C SER A 4 1.02 27.30 58.08
N PHE A 5 2.10 26.99 58.82
CA PHE A 5 3.35 26.48 58.23
C PHE A 5 3.19 25.02 57.76
N ILE A 6 2.53 24.18 58.58
CA ILE A 6 2.28 22.79 58.26
C ILE A 6 1.33 22.68 57.04
N LEU A 7 0.31 23.54 56.94
CA LEU A 7 -0.62 23.56 55.83
C LEU A 7 0.08 23.95 54.51
N ARG A 8 1.05 24.86 54.55
CA ARG A 8 1.83 25.24 53.38
C ARG A 8 2.80 24.14 52.92
N ILE A 9 3.37 23.36 53.85
CA ILE A 9 4.23 22.21 53.52
C ILE A 9 3.40 21.07 52.91
N LEU A 10 2.23 20.78 53.44
CA LEU A 10 1.33 19.77 52.87
C LEU A 10 0.80 20.16 51.49
N LEU A 11 0.52 21.45 51.24
CA LEU A 11 0.08 21.94 49.95
C LEU A 11 1.21 21.92 48.88
N SER A 12 2.48 22.12 49.30
CA SER A 12 3.63 22.04 48.39
C SER A 12 3.99 20.59 48.03
N MET A 13 3.68 19.63 48.93
CA MET A 13 3.98 18.22 48.70
C MET A 13 2.96 17.54 47.79
N THR A 14 1.74 18.09 47.70
CA THR A 14 0.70 17.59 46.78
C THR A 14 0.87 18.05 45.33
N ILE A 15 1.67 19.09 45.08
CA ILE A 15 1.91 19.61 43.72
C ILE A 15 3.06 18.88 43.01
N VAL A 16 3.95 18.21 43.76
CA VAL A 16 5.10 17.49 43.19
C VAL A 16 4.76 16.11 42.62
N THR A 17 3.60 15.58 42.98
CA THR A 17 3.23 14.21 42.56
C THR A 17 2.47 14.13 41.23
N PHE A 18 2.31 15.22 40.46
CA PHE A 18 1.50 15.24 39.25
C PHE A 18 2.31 15.38 37.96
N ILE A 19 3.63 15.23 37.98
CA ILE A 19 4.45 15.21 36.78
C ILE A 19 5.14 13.85 36.63
N ILE A 20 4.40 12.75 36.80
CA ILE A 20 4.78 11.52 36.10
C ILE A 20 4.07 11.62 34.75
N ALA A 21 4.65 12.42 33.86
CA ALA A 21 4.38 12.30 32.44
C ALA A 21 4.69 10.85 32.09
N CYS A 22 3.64 10.10 31.77
CA CYS A 22 3.77 8.78 31.18
C CYS A 22 4.50 8.97 29.84
N ASN A 23 5.82 8.96 29.86
CA ASN A 23 6.60 8.74 28.64
C ASN A 23 6.31 7.31 28.26
N LYS A 24 5.33 7.11 27.39
CA LYS A 24 5.12 5.84 26.71
C LYS A 24 6.41 5.61 25.94
N GLU A 25 7.25 4.66 26.39
CA GLU A 25 8.37 4.21 25.57
C GLU A 25 7.77 3.77 24.25
N LYS A 26 8.30 4.31 23.14
CA LYS A 26 7.87 3.89 21.83
C LYS A 26 8.30 2.45 21.65
N GLU A 27 7.35 1.57 21.45
CA GLU A 27 7.60 0.17 21.16
C GLU A 27 8.23 0.03 19.77
N ILE A 28 9.13 -0.93 19.63
CA ILE A 28 9.71 -1.29 18.35
C ILE A 28 8.65 -2.06 17.58
N GLY A 29 8.32 -1.61 16.39
CA GLY A 29 7.28 -2.22 15.56
C GLY A 29 7.42 -1.82 14.10
N CYS A 30 6.47 -2.25 13.30
CA CYS A 30 6.42 -1.93 11.88
C CYS A 30 5.89 -0.51 11.64
N THR A 31 6.69 0.33 11.01
CA THR A 31 6.32 1.69 10.63
C THR A 31 5.87 1.79 9.18
N ASP A 32 5.76 0.65 8.50
CA ASP A 32 5.32 0.56 7.12
C ASP A 32 3.79 0.51 7.05
N PRO A 33 3.12 1.51 6.43
CA PRO A 33 1.67 1.56 6.34
C PRO A 33 1.00 0.40 5.62
N ILE A 34 1.75 -0.38 4.83
CA ILE A 34 1.21 -1.52 4.07
C ILE A 34 1.26 -2.80 4.87
N ALA A 35 2.12 -2.87 5.88
CA ALA A 35 2.25 -4.06 6.68
C ALA A 35 0.97 -4.34 7.46
N VAL A 36 0.59 -5.62 7.55
CA VAL A 36 -0.58 -6.07 8.33
C VAL A 36 -0.47 -5.67 9.80
N ASN A 37 0.76 -5.56 10.30
CA ASN A 37 1.07 -5.16 11.67
C ASN A 37 1.60 -3.72 11.77
N TYR A 38 1.16 -2.82 10.87
CA TYR A 38 1.51 -1.40 10.92
C TYR A 38 1.09 -0.76 12.25
N ASP A 39 2.03 -0.02 12.84
CA ASP A 39 1.78 0.80 14.02
C ASP A 39 2.38 2.20 13.79
N PRO A 40 1.54 3.24 13.62
CA PRO A 40 2.01 4.61 13.41
C PRO A 40 2.78 5.19 14.59
N ASP A 41 2.63 4.62 15.79
CA ASP A 41 3.33 5.05 17.00
C ASP A 41 4.64 4.29 17.24
N ALA A 42 4.92 3.25 16.44
CA ALA A 42 6.13 2.44 16.56
C ALA A 42 7.41 3.23 16.21
N THR A 43 8.52 2.68 16.62
CA THR A 43 9.86 3.17 16.24
C THR A 43 10.57 2.09 15.46
N SER A 44 11.10 2.42 14.27
CA SER A 44 11.96 1.52 13.52
C SER A 44 13.35 1.45 14.15
N ILE A 45 14.00 0.27 14.09
CA ILE A 45 15.41 0.14 14.49
C ILE A 45 16.26 0.68 13.32
N PRO A 46 17.14 1.66 13.53
CA PRO A 46 18.02 2.12 12.47
C PRO A 46 18.89 0.97 11.94
N GLY A 47 18.76 0.66 10.64
CA GLY A 47 19.55 -0.37 9.95
C GLY A 47 18.98 -1.79 9.97
N SER A 48 17.74 -1.99 10.41
CA SER A 48 17.06 -3.28 10.30
C SER A 48 15.63 -3.10 9.79
N ASP A 49 15.48 -2.90 8.50
CA ASP A 49 14.16 -2.84 7.85
C ASP A 49 13.51 -4.23 7.71
N VAL A 50 14.23 -5.26 8.14
CA VAL A 50 13.87 -6.66 7.89
C VAL A 50 13.60 -7.35 9.21
N GLY A 51 12.35 -7.51 9.59
CA GLY A 51 11.98 -8.45 10.64
C GLY A 51 10.78 -8.09 11.52
N HIS A 52 10.28 -6.88 11.43
CA HIS A 52 9.13 -6.47 12.26
C HIS A 52 7.86 -6.21 11.44
N CYS A 53 7.98 -5.98 10.14
CA CYS A 53 6.83 -5.81 9.27
C CYS A 53 6.36 -7.16 8.72
N ILE A 54 5.09 -7.46 8.90
CA ILE A 54 4.44 -8.65 8.35
C ILE A 54 3.61 -8.16 7.17
N TYR A 55 3.99 -8.63 5.99
CA TYR A 55 3.23 -8.33 4.77
C TYR A 55 2.24 -9.44 4.49
N ASP A 56 1.08 -9.06 3.98
CA ASP A 56 0.12 -10.03 3.51
C ASP A 56 0.73 -10.75 2.29
N SER A 57 1.03 -12.04 2.47
CA SER A 57 1.55 -12.90 1.41
C SER A 57 0.49 -13.24 0.34
N SER A 58 -0.69 -12.63 0.44
CA SER A 58 -1.79 -12.81 -0.51
C SER A 58 -1.75 -11.84 -1.68
N CYS A 59 -0.73 -10.96 -1.79
CA CYS A 59 -0.60 -10.12 -2.98
C CYS A 59 -0.43 -10.99 -4.22
N MET A 60 -1.21 -10.68 -5.25
CA MET A 60 -1.16 -11.36 -6.54
C MET A 60 0.16 -11.04 -7.24
N THR A 61 0.66 -11.97 -8.04
CA THR A 61 1.89 -11.75 -8.81
C THR A 61 1.56 -11.04 -10.12
N LEU A 62 2.41 -10.09 -10.52
CA LEU A 62 2.38 -9.47 -11.85
C LEU A 62 2.60 -10.54 -12.93
N ILE A 63 1.74 -10.56 -13.93
CA ILE A 63 1.85 -11.43 -15.10
C ILE A 63 2.60 -10.69 -16.21
N GLN A 64 3.65 -11.31 -16.73
CA GLN A 64 4.58 -10.67 -17.63
C GLN A 64 4.57 -11.29 -19.03
N ASN A 65 4.96 -10.49 -20.03
CA ASN A 65 5.17 -10.91 -21.42
C ASN A 65 3.91 -11.53 -22.04
N VAL A 66 2.79 -10.88 -21.85
CA VAL A 66 1.48 -11.30 -22.38
C VAL A 66 1.00 -10.37 -23.50
N ASP A 67 0.05 -10.83 -24.30
CA ASP A 67 -0.74 -9.97 -25.17
C ASP A 67 -1.96 -9.48 -24.38
N ILE A 68 -2.13 -8.17 -24.24
CA ILE A 68 -3.26 -7.58 -23.50
C ILE A 68 -4.60 -7.96 -24.13
N ASN A 69 -4.63 -8.23 -25.44
CA ASN A 69 -5.84 -8.64 -26.14
C ASN A 69 -6.36 -10.03 -25.74
N ASP A 70 -5.55 -10.83 -25.03
CA ASP A 70 -5.96 -12.12 -24.48
C ASP A 70 -6.76 -11.97 -23.17
N TYR A 71 -6.88 -10.76 -22.65
CA TYR A 71 -7.54 -10.47 -21.38
C TYR A 71 -8.82 -9.67 -21.58
N LEU A 72 -9.81 -9.92 -20.72
CA LEU A 72 -11.03 -9.14 -20.66
C LEU A 72 -10.79 -7.81 -19.93
N MET A 73 -11.44 -6.77 -20.43
CA MET A 73 -11.35 -5.40 -19.90
C MET A 73 -12.77 -4.90 -19.59
N ASP A 74 -13.48 -5.63 -18.72
CA ASP A 74 -14.79 -5.18 -18.26
C ASP A 74 -14.67 -3.90 -17.45
N SER A 75 -15.73 -3.13 -17.35
CA SER A 75 -15.71 -1.79 -16.75
C SER A 75 -15.39 -1.81 -15.26
N TYR A 76 -14.51 -0.92 -14.84
CA TYR A 76 -14.18 -0.60 -13.45
C TYR A 76 -13.60 0.81 -13.38
N THR A 77 -13.55 1.38 -12.18
CA THR A 77 -12.93 2.67 -11.89
C THR A 77 -11.75 2.45 -10.95
N ILE A 78 -10.61 3.10 -11.19
CA ILE A 78 -9.50 3.17 -10.25
C ILE A 78 -9.75 4.35 -9.31
N ASP A 79 -10.07 4.07 -8.06
CA ASP A 79 -10.29 5.10 -7.04
C ASP A 79 -8.97 5.66 -6.53
N THR A 80 -8.00 4.80 -6.25
CA THR A 80 -6.63 5.17 -5.85
C THR A 80 -5.64 4.09 -6.28
N ALA A 81 -4.42 4.52 -6.58
CA ALA A 81 -3.30 3.60 -6.81
C ALA A 81 -2.01 4.22 -6.26
N PHE A 82 -1.16 3.39 -5.64
CA PHE A 82 0.15 3.81 -5.16
C PHE A 82 1.12 2.64 -5.08
N ILE A 83 2.40 2.93 -5.26
CA ILE A 83 3.49 1.97 -5.07
C ILE A 83 4.15 2.24 -3.73
N TYR A 84 4.43 1.15 -3.02
CA TYR A 84 5.22 1.17 -1.82
C TYR A 84 6.16 -0.05 -1.78
N GLY A 85 7.45 0.22 -1.81
CA GLY A 85 8.44 -0.84 -1.99
C GLY A 85 8.15 -1.65 -3.26
N ASP A 86 8.01 -2.95 -3.11
CA ASP A 86 7.78 -3.88 -4.20
C ASP A 86 6.29 -4.18 -4.47
N PHE A 87 5.39 -3.41 -3.85
CA PHE A 87 3.96 -3.66 -3.96
C PHE A 87 3.22 -2.50 -4.59
N LEU A 88 2.35 -2.81 -5.56
CA LEU A 88 1.36 -1.90 -6.10
C LEU A 88 0.00 -2.21 -5.46
N LYS A 89 -0.56 -1.23 -4.78
CA LYS A 89 -1.92 -1.28 -4.22
C LYS A 89 -2.86 -0.43 -5.04
N ILE A 90 -4.01 -1.00 -5.35
CA ILE A 90 -5.04 -0.36 -6.17
C ILE A 90 -6.39 -0.56 -5.49
N ASN A 91 -7.10 0.53 -5.23
CA ASN A 91 -8.51 0.47 -4.87
C ASN A 91 -9.35 0.66 -6.12
N VAL A 92 -10.27 -0.25 -6.34
CA VAL A 92 -11.17 -0.23 -7.49
C VAL A 92 -12.63 -0.25 -7.07
N SER A 93 -13.46 0.39 -7.86
CA SER A 93 -14.93 0.33 -7.78
C SER A 93 -15.47 -0.29 -9.08
N TYR A 94 -16.42 -1.21 -8.98
CA TYR A 94 -17.02 -1.88 -10.12
C TYR A 94 -18.46 -2.33 -9.84
N GLY A 95 -19.23 -2.58 -10.89
CA GLY A 95 -20.57 -3.12 -10.78
C GLY A 95 -20.58 -4.64 -10.71
N GLY A 96 -21.53 -5.23 -9.98
CA GLY A 96 -21.66 -6.67 -9.85
C GLY A 96 -22.32 -7.11 -8.55
N GLY A 97 -21.86 -8.23 -7.99
CA GLY A 97 -22.24 -8.72 -6.66
C GLY A 97 -22.95 -10.08 -6.65
N CYS A 98 -23.05 -10.73 -7.80
CA CYS A 98 -23.63 -12.07 -7.93
C CYS A 98 -22.62 -13.13 -8.35
N GLU A 99 -21.54 -12.73 -9.00
CA GLU A 99 -20.47 -13.62 -9.47
C GLU A 99 -19.12 -13.15 -8.94
N ASP A 100 -18.13 -14.02 -8.93
CA ASP A 100 -16.77 -13.69 -8.57
C ASP A 100 -16.08 -12.95 -9.73
N HIS A 101 -15.48 -11.80 -9.43
CA HIS A 101 -14.73 -11.01 -10.39
C HIS A 101 -13.23 -11.33 -10.31
N ILE A 102 -12.57 -11.34 -11.46
CA ILE A 102 -11.14 -11.65 -11.56
C ILE A 102 -10.39 -10.42 -12.05
N PHE A 103 -9.45 -9.95 -11.24
CA PHE A 103 -8.50 -8.91 -11.60
C PHE A 103 -7.11 -9.51 -11.77
N ASN A 104 -6.39 -9.08 -12.83
CA ASN A 104 -4.98 -9.39 -12.99
C ASN A 104 -4.22 -8.11 -13.33
N LEU A 105 -3.01 -7.99 -12.80
CA LEU A 105 -2.06 -6.96 -13.24
C LEU A 105 -1.15 -7.61 -14.27
N VAL A 106 -1.09 -7.01 -15.45
CA VAL A 106 -0.31 -7.55 -16.57
C VAL A 106 0.57 -6.48 -17.20
N HIS A 107 1.66 -6.88 -17.80
CA HIS A 107 2.39 -6.05 -18.75
C HIS A 107 2.74 -6.85 -20.01
N GLU A 108 2.75 -6.15 -21.13
CA GLU A 108 3.17 -6.69 -22.41
C GLU A 108 4.70 -6.85 -22.44
N PHE A 109 5.21 -7.31 -23.57
CA PHE A 109 6.65 -7.49 -23.75
C PHE A 109 7.41 -6.17 -23.53
N LEU A 110 8.33 -6.16 -22.56
CA LEU A 110 9.18 -5.01 -22.26
C LEU A 110 10.45 -5.08 -23.09
N PHE A 111 10.72 -4.02 -23.82
CA PHE A 111 12.00 -3.81 -24.48
C PHE A 111 12.88 -2.92 -23.60
N CYS A 112 13.95 -3.50 -23.04
CA CYS A 112 14.93 -2.75 -22.25
C CYS A 112 15.77 -1.88 -23.19
N GLY A 113 15.36 -0.63 -23.35
CA GLY A 113 16.07 0.37 -24.14
C GLY A 113 17.02 1.23 -23.30
N THR A 114 17.31 2.43 -23.78
CA THR A 114 18.07 3.43 -23.01
C THR A 114 17.20 3.97 -21.87
N PRO A 115 17.78 4.14 -20.65
CA PRO A 115 17.06 4.75 -19.52
C PRO A 115 16.56 6.17 -19.84
N PRO A 116 15.42 6.58 -19.27
CA PRO A 116 14.53 5.82 -18.38
C PRO A 116 13.67 4.80 -19.15
N VAL A 117 13.50 3.60 -18.58
CA VAL A 117 12.65 2.56 -19.17
C VAL A 117 11.22 2.74 -18.72
N HIS A 118 10.29 2.87 -19.67
CA HIS A 118 8.86 2.99 -19.38
C HIS A 118 8.21 1.60 -19.30
N VAL A 119 7.53 1.34 -18.19
CA VAL A 119 6.84 0.09 -17.93
C VAL A 119 5.35 0.35 -17.78
N PRO A 120 4.57 0.18 -18.86
CA PRO A 120 3.13 0.28 -18.79
C PRO A 120 2.55 -0.99 -18.17
N LEU A 121 1.76 -0.82 -17.11
CA LEU A 121 0.98 -1.87 -16.47
C LEU A 121 -0.49 -1.71 -16.83
N TYR A 122 -1.16 -2.83 -16.97
CA TYR A 122 -2.58 -2.88 -17.27
C TYR A 122 -3.29 -3.72 -16.21
N LEU A 123 -4.28 -3.14 -15.56
CA LEU A 123 -5.18 -3.87 -14.69
C LEU A 123 -6.32 -4.42 -15.56
N THR A 124 -6.42 -5.73 -15.66
CA THR A 124 -7.48 -6.40 -16.41
C THR A 124 -8.62 -6.79 -15.49
N HIS A 125 -9.83 -6.86 -16.02
CA HIS A 125 -11.02 -7.18 -15.26
C HIS A 125 -11.92 -8.11 -16.06
N ASN A 126 -12.27 -9.25 -15.44
CA ASN A 126 -13.28 -10.16 -15.94
C ASN A 126 -14.41 -10.25 -14.92
N SER A 127 -15.56 -9.73 -15.29
CA SER A 127 -16.78 -9.72 -14.46
C SER A 127 -17.50 -11.07 -14.42
N ASN A 128 -17.04 -12.08 -15.17
CA ASN A 128 -17.72 -13.37 -15.35
C ASN A 128 -19.19 -13.22 -15.80
N ASN A 129 -19.48 -12.18 -16.59
CA ASN A 129 -20.84 -11.83 -17.04
C ASN A 129 -21.80 -11.51 -15.88
N ASP A 130 -21.29 -10.98 -14.77
CA ASP A 130 -22.14 -10.51 -13.67
C ASP A 130 -23.05 -9.38 -14.14
N ASN A 131 -24.36 -9.58 -14.01
CA ASN A 131 -25.37 -8.59 -14.40
C ASN A 131 -26.04 -7.93 -13.19
N CYS A 132 -25.50 -8.13 -11.99
CA CYS A 132 -26.00 -7.46 -10.80
C CYS A 132 -25.56 -6.00 -10.77
N GLU A 133 -26.39 -5.15 -10.16
CA GLU A 133 -26.18 -3.71 -10.19
C GLU A 133 -25.65 -3.13 -8.85
N ALA A 134 -25.11 -3.99 -7.96
CA ALA A 134 -24.45 -3.49 -6.76
C ALA A 134 -23.12 -2.81 -7.14
N ILE A 135 -22.73 -1.79 -6.39
CA ILE A 135 -21.39 -1.21 -6.48
C ILE A 135 -20.51 -1.87 -5.42
N LEU A 136 -19.45 -2.47 -5.87
CA LEU A 136 -18.45 -3.12 -5.04
C LEU A 136 -17.18 -2.27 -5.01
N VAL A 137 -16.48 -2.29 -3.88
CA VAL A 137 -15.17 -1.66 -3.69
C VAL A 137 -14.21 -2.73 -3.20
N GLN A 138 -13.05 -2.82 -3.83
CA GLN A 138 -12.04 -3.83 -3.50
C GLN A 138 -10.65 -3.22 -3.49
N GLU A 139 -9.85 -3.57 -2.49
CA GLU A 139 -8.41 -3.32 -2.48
C GLU A 139 -7.70 -4.51 -3.13
N LEU A 140 -6.90 -4.23 -4.13
CA LEU A 140 -6.05 -5.17 -4.83
C LEU A 140 -4.60 -4.90 -4.44
N CYS A 141 -3.83 -5.97 -4.26
CA CYS A 141 -2.39 -5.90 -4.00
C CYS A 141 -1.65 -6.77 -5.00
N PHE A 142 -0.60 -6.21 -5.62
CA PHE A 142 0.25 -6.90 -6.57
C PHE A 142 1.71 -6.77 -6.18
N ASP A 143 2.42 -7.91 -6.18
CA ASP A 143 3.87 -7.94 -6.08
C ASP A 143 4.47 -7.61 -7.45
N ILE A 144 5.19 -6.50 -7.52
CA ILE A 144 5.85 -5.98 -8.72
C ILE A 144 7.38 -6.06 -8.62
N SER A 145 7.93 -6.77 -7.64
CA SER A 145 9.39 -6.92 -7.44
C SER A 145 10.10 -7.40 -8.69
N ASN A 146 9.45 -8.28 -9.46
CA ASN A 146 9.99 -8.81 -10.70
C ASN A 146 10.25 -7.74 -11.78
N LEU A 147 9.66 -6.54 -11.67
CA LEU A 147 9.93 -5.46 -12.64
C LEU A 147 11.36 -4.96 -12.55
N TYR A 148 11.91 -4.93 -11.35
CA TYR A 148 13.27 -4.41 -11.11
C TYR A 148 14.35 -5.34 -11.68
N ASP A 149 14.04 -6.62 -11.86
CA ASP A 149 14.94 -7.62 -12.44
C ASP A 149 14.89 -7.67 -13.98
N LEU A 150 13.87 -7.06 -14.60
CA LEU A 150 13.64 -7.16 -16.04
C LEU A 150 14.75 -6.52 -16.87
N CYS A 151 15.37 -5.46 -16.35
CA CYS A 151 16.37 -4.69 -17.06
C CYS A 151 17.60 -4.51 -16.14
N ALA A 152 18.47 -5.48 -16.11
CA ALA A 152 19.58 -5.61 -15.16
C ALA A 152 20.55 -4.40 -15.07
N ASP A 153 20.53 -3.50 -16.07
CA ASP A 153 21.42 -2.33 -16.14
C ASP A 153 20.67 -0.99 -15.98
N THR A 154 19.37 -0.99 -15.62
CA THR A 154 18.60 0.25 -15.56
C THR A 154 18.35 0.67 -14.12
N SER A 155 18.86 1.84 -13.76
CA SER A 155 18.63 2.47 -12.45
C SER A 155 17.30 3.25 -12.36
N GLU A 156 16.59 3.42 -13.49
CA GLU A 156 15.39 4.25 -13.54
C GLU A 156 14.28 3.57 -14.35
N LEU A 157 13.25 3.11 -13.62
CA LEU A 157 12.01 2.62 -14.21
C LEU A 157 10.92 3.68 -14.01
N PHE A 158 10.20 4.01 -15.08
CA PHE A 158 8.97 4.79 -15.03
C PHE A 158 7.80 3.85 -15.14
N ILE A 159 7.21 3.52 -14.00
CA ILE A 159 6.04 2.66 -13.93
C ILE A 159 4.80 3.51 -14.17
N SER A 160 3.90 3.02 -15.00
CA SER A 160 2.61 3.66 -15.24
C SER A 160 1.50 2.62 -15.28
N LEU A 161 0.35 2.95 -14.69
CA LEU A 161 -0.85 2.10 -14.68
C LEU A 161 -1.88 2.68 -15.64
N ASN A 162 -2.38 1.89 -16.57
CA ASN A 162 -3.45 2.30 -17.47
C ASN A 162 -4.76 2.52 -16.70
N ASP A 163 -5.35 3.69 -16.86
CA ASP A 163 -6.67 4.03 -16.35
C ASP A 163 -7.67 3.97 -17.53
N PRO A 164 -8.47 2.91 -17.64
CA PRO A 164 -9.35 2.71 -18.79
C PRO A 164 -10.53 3.68 -18.81
N GLU A 165 -10.97 4.19 -17.67
CA GLU A 165 -12.09 5.14 -17.59
C GLU A 165 -11.70 6.50 -18.20
N ASN A 166 -10.51 6.99 -17.85
CA ASN A 166 -10.01 8.27 -18.30
C ASN A 166 -9.15 8.19 -19.57
N ASN A 167 -8.88 6.97 -20.07
CA ASN A 167 -8.00 6.70 -21.21
C ASN A 167 -6.63 7.40 -21.05
N THR A 168 -6.05 7.29 -19.87
CA THR A 168 -4.77 7.91 -19.49
C THR A 168 -3.93 6.93 -18.66
N PHE A 169 -2.78 7.39 -18.18
CA PHE A 169 -1.93 6.61 -17.29
C PHE A 169 -1.72 7.34 -15.97
N ILE A 170 -1.78 6.57 -14.87
CA ILE A 170 -1.34 6.99 -13.55
C ILE A 170 0.17 6.70 -13.50
N HIS A 171 0.97 7.71 -13.21
CA HIS A 171 2.43 7.61 -13.17
C HIS A 171 2.95 7.54 -11.74
N PHE A 172 3.99 6.72 -11.50
CA PHE A 172 4.62 6.51 -10.22
C PHE A 172 6.11 6.84 -10.28
#